data_aac092b4bb5c40da2127ec7645f24380
#
_entry.id   aac092b4bb5c40da2127ec7645f24380
#
_cell.length_a   1.000
_cell.length_b   1.000
_cell.length_c   1.000
_cell.angle_alpha   90.00
_cell.angle_beta   90.00
_cell.angle_gamma   90.00
#
_symmetry.space_group_name_H-M   'P 1'
#
loop_
_entity.id
_entity.type
_entity.pdbx_description
1 polymer ?
#
loop_
_entity_poly.entity_id
_entity_poly.type
_entity_poly.pdbx_seq_one_letter_code
_entity_poly.pdbx_strand_id
1 'polypeptide(L)'
;MFTTKLRQSLLFLLLVLSGTAGAVDDVEKSLFLVNESDRVVAVNAETGQFFDLVLSAKERIRDRYVASRVAILITNQRFAGVGAYPSGWSSLRRKASEEIVSAEAIDYSALIVTSDRILTFNGKTGAWSEKRR
;
A
#
# COMPACT_ATOMS: atom_id res chain seq x y z
N MET A 1 11.57 -43.82 23.96
CA MET A 1 10.58 -42.81 24.38
C MET A 1 11.07 -41.40 24.22
N PHE A 2 12.15 -41.06 24.83
CA PHE A 2 12.67 -39.70 24.74
C PHE A 2 13.10 -39.31 23.34
N THR A 3 13.70 -40.23 22.63
CA THR A 3 14.15 -40.01 21.27
C THR A 3 13.04 -39.67 20.30
N THR A 4 11.86 -40.22 20.52
CA THR A 4 10.70 -39.95 19.67
C THR A 4 10.24 -38.51 19.81
N LYS A 5 10.25 -38.01 21.02
CA LYS A 5 9.84 -36.62 21.28
C LYS A 5 10.83 -35.64 20.65
N LEU A 6 12.09 -35.92 20.74
CA LEU A 6 13.13 -35.12 20.12
C LEU A 6 12.96 -35.06 18.60
N ARG A 7 12.65 -36.18 18.01
CA ARG A 7 12.42 -36.25 16.56
C ARG A 7 11.25 -35.38 16.16
N GLN A 8 10.19 -35.40 16.94
CA GLN A 8 9.04 -34.57 16.66
C GLN A 8 9.38 -33.09 16.73
N SER A 9 10.18 -32.73 17.71
CA SER A 9 10.63 -31.35 17.84
C SER A 9 11.47 -30.91 16.65
N LEU A 10 12.34 -31.78 16.18
CA LEU A 10 13.16 -31.49 15.02
C LEU A 10 12.33 -31.31 13.74
N LEU A 11 11.34 -32.17 13.57
CA LEU A 11 10.44 -32.06 12.45
C LEU A 11 9.67 -30.75 12.47
N PHE A 12 9.22 -30.37 13.63
CA PHE A 12 8.52 -29.11 13.78
C PHE A 12 9.40 -27.92 13.41
N LEU A 13 10.64 -27.98 13.82
CA LEU A 13 11.62 -26.95 13.49
C LEU A 13 11.84 -26.84 12.00
N LEU A 14 11.90 -27.94 11.32
CA LEU A 14 12.05 -27.97 9.86
C LEU A 14 10.84 -27.34 9.17
N LEU A 15 9.66 -27.56 9.67
CA LEU A 15 8.45 -26.95 9.15
C LEU A 15 8.48 -25.43 9.28
N VAL A 16 8.97 -24.94 10.41
CA VAL A 16 9.11 -23.51 10.60
C VAL A 16 10.10 -22.91 9.62
N LEU A 17 11.19 -23.58 9.38
CA LEU A 17 12.16 -23.15 8.38
C LEU A 17 11.57 -23.16 6.97
N SER A 18 10.76 -24.15 6.67
CA SER A 18 10.06 -24.19 5.39
C SER A 18 9.06 -23.04 5.27
N GLY A 19 8.43 -22.67 6.37
CA GLY A 19 7.56 -21.51 6.38
C GLY A 19 8.30 -20.21 6.12
N THR A 20 9.54 -20.11 6.59
CA THR A 20 10.35 -18.92 6.29
C THR A 20 10.83 -18.93 4.84
N ALA A 21 10.93 -20.06 4.23
CA ALA A 21 11.23 -20.13 2.81
C ALA A 21 10.11 -19.51 1.97
N GLY A 22 8.90 -19.41 2.51
CA GLY A 22 7.81 -18.66 1.91
C GLY A 22 8.12 -17.17 1.77
N ALA A 23 9.11 -16.66 2.48
CA ALA A 23 9.60 -15.30 2.30
C ALA A 23 10.22 -15.09 0.92
N VAL A 24 10.37 -16.13 0.16
CA VAL A 24 10.75 -16.10 -1.25
C VAL A 24 9.72 -15.33 -2.08
N ASP A 25 8.53 -15.17 -1.52
CA ASP A 25 7.47 -14.38 -2.11
C ASP A 25 7.71 -12.88 -1.99
N ASP A 26 8.93 -12.47 -1.69
CA ASP A 26 9.31 -11.07 -1.77
C ASP A 26 9.20 -10.62 -3.20
N VAL A 27 7.98 -10.27 -3.53
CA VAL A 27 7.70 -9.56 -4.76
C VAL A 27 8.50 -8.28 -4.70
N GLU A 28 9.31 -8.04 -5.69
CA GLU A 28 10.05 -6.80 -5.81
C GLU A 28 9.11 -5.63 -5.69
N LYS A 29 9.26 -4.88 -4.62
CA LYS A 29 8.53 -3.65 -4.45
C LYS A 29 9.29 -2.52 -5.10
N SER A 30 8.62 -1.83 -6.00
CA SER A 30 9.18 -0.65 -6.65
C SER A 30 8.94 0.62 -5.84
N LEU A 31 8.03 0.58 -4.89
CA LEU A 31 7.64 1.76 -4.13
C LEU A 31 7.73 1.53 -2.63
N PHE A 32 8.24 2.53 -1.94
CA PHE A 32 8.24 2.60 -0.49
C PHE A 32 7.61 3.92 -0.06
N LEU A 33 6.92 3.91 1.08
CA LEU A 33 6.38 5.12 1.69
C LEU A 33 7.10 5.39 3.00
N VAL A 34 7.57 6.61 3.15
CA VAL A 34 8.21 7.08 4.37
C VAL A 34 7.36 8.20 4.95
N ASN A 35 6.87 7.99 6.17
CA ASN A 35 6.09 9.00 6.87
C ASN A 35 7.01 9.96 7.60
N GLU A 36 6.82 11.23 7.34
CA GLU A 36 7.44 12.31 8.10
C GLU A 36 6.36 13.13 8.81
N SER A 37 6.74 14.06 9.65
CA SER A 37 5.77 14.82 10.46
C SER A 37 4.80 15.65 9.62
N ASP A 38 5.25 16.16 8.49
CA ASP A 38 4.51 17.09 7.65
C ASP A 38 4.29 16.59 6.22
N ARG A 39 4.77 15.38 5.91
CA ARG A 39 4.70 14.86 4.54
C ARG A 39 4.83 13.34 4.51
N VAL A 40 4.46 12.79 3.37
CA VAL A 40 4.75 11.39 3.06
C VAL A 40 5.63 11.38 1.82
N VAL A 41 6.76 10.71 1.92
CA VAL A 41 7.70 10.60 0.80
C VAL A 41 7.53 9.25 0.14
N ALA A 42 7.21 9.24 -1.14
CA ALA A 42 7.24 8.03 -1.94
C ALA A 42 8.62 7.88 -2.55
N VAL A 43 9.19 6.70 -2.38
CA VAL A 43 10.51 6.38 -2.93
C VAL A 43 10.31 5.36 -4.05
N ASN A 44 10.74 5.72 -5.25
CA ASN A 44 10.75 4.80 -6.37
C ASN A 44 12.09 4.08 -6.40
N ALA A 45 12.09 2.80 -6.04
CA ALA A 45 13.32 2.01 -5.96
C ALA A 45 13.94 1.73 -7.33
N GLU A 46 13.15 1.78 -8.39
CA GLU A 46 13.67 1.52 -9.75
C GLU A 46 14.44 2.72 -10.30
N THR A 47 13.98 3.93 -10.00
CA THR A 47 14.58 5.16 -10.55
C THR A 47 15.39 5.93 -9.52
N GLY A 48 15.21 5.64 -8.23
CA GLY A 48 15.83 6.40 -7.15
C GLY A 48 15.16 7.75 -6.89
N GLN A 49 14.00 8.02 -7.47
CA GLN A 49 13.31 9.29 -7.31
C GLN A 49 12.50 9.32 -6.03
N PHE A 50 12.35 10.53 -5.49
CA PHE A 50 11.56 10.81 -4.30
C PHE A 50 10.42 11.76 -4.67
N PHE A 51 9.23 11.46 -4.18
CA PHE A 51 8.06 12.31 -4.43
C PHE A 51 7.39 12.65 -3.11
N ASP A 52 7.31 13.91 -2.80
CA ASP A 52 6.76 14.42 -1.55
C ASP A 52 5.27 14.70 -1.68
N LEU A 53 4.50 14.20 -0.73
CA LEU A 53 3.12 14.62 -0.53
C LEU A 53 3.07 15.42 0.76
N VAL A 54 2.96 16.73 0.64
CA VAL A 54 2.90 17.61 1.80
C VAL A 54 1.50 17.57 2.40
N LEU A 55 1.44 17.31 3.70
CA LEU A 55 0.18 17.25 4.43
C LEU A 55 -0.17 18.65 4.93
N SER A 56 -1.46 18.98 4.89
CA SER A 56 -1.94 20.23 5.46
C SER A 56 -1.94 20.15 6.99
N ALA A 57 -2.09 21.29 7.67
CA ALA A 57 -1.93 21.38 9.12
C ALA A 57 -2.89 20.46 9.90
N LYS A 58 -4.08 20.24 9.38
CA LYS A 58 -5.11 19.42 10.03
C LYS A 58 -5.28 18.06 9.35
N GLU A 59 -4.44 17.75 8.39
CA GLU A 59 -4.53 16.50 7.68
C GLU A 59 -3.90 15.37 8.48
N ARG A 60 -4.61 14.24 8.59
CA ARG A 60 -4.15 13.07 9.31
C ARG A 60 -4.26 11.85 8.41
N ILE A 61 -3.19 11.06 8.40
CA ILE A 61 -3.19 9.78 7.69
C ILE A 61 -4.12 8.83 8.42
N ARG A 62 -5.06 8.25 7.70
CA ARG A 62 -5.99 7.24 8.22
C ARG A 62 -5.53 5.84 7.91
N ASP A 63 -5.05 5.63 6.69
CA ASP A 63 -4.61 4.32 6.25
C ASP A 63 -3.68 4.45 5.03
N ARG A 64 -2.95 3.38 4.76
CA ARG A 64 -2.11 3.30 3.56
C ARG A 64 -2.06 1.87 3.06
N TYR A 65 -1.97 1.73 1.75
CA TYR A 65 -1.87 0.45 1.08
C TYR A 65 -0.75 0.53 0.06
N VAL A 66 0.20 -0.37 0.15
CA VAL A 66 1.37 -0.39 -0.73
C VAL A 66 1.43 -1.75 -1.41
N ALA A 67 1.36 -1.74 -2.73
CA ALA A 67 1.59 -2.93 -3.55
C ALA A 67 2.95 -2.80 -4.25
N SER A 68 3.25 -3.70 -5.17
CA SER A 68 4.57 -3.71 -5.80
C SER A 68 4.85 -2.45 -6.62
N ARG A 69 3.84 -1.91 -7.31
CA ARG A 69 4.01 -0.79 -8.24
C ARG A 69 3.03 0.34 -8.03
N VAL A 70 2.32 0.33 -6.92
CA VAL A 70 1.36 1.38 -6.59
C VAL A 70 1.26 1.53 -5.09
N ALA A 71 1.03 2.75 -4.64
CA ALA A 71 0.69 3.01 -3.26
C ALA A 71 -0.45 4.01 -3.20
N ILE A 72 -1.34 3.82 -2.26
CA ILE A 72 -2.39 4.79 -1.96
C ILE A 72 -2.37 5.15 -0.50
N LEU A 73 -2.68 6.40 -0.25
CA LEU A 73 -2.76 6.98 1.07
C LEU A 73 -4.16 7.53 1.26
N ILE A 74 -4.76 7.21 2.38
CA ILE A 74 -6.07 7.75 2.76
C ILE A 74 -5.87 8.67 3.94
N THR A 75 -6.24 9.92 3.77
CA THR A 75 -6.22 10.89 4.86
C THR A 75 -7.65 11.28 5.21
N ASN A 76 -7.82 12.12 6.22
CA ASN A 76 -9.13 12.67 6.53
C ASN A 76 -9.62 13.67 5.47
N GLN A 77 -8.75 14.10 4.54
CA GLN A 77 -9.08 15.13 3.55
C GLN A 77 -9.06 14.62 2.11
N ARG A 78 -8.27 13.60 1.80
CA ARG A 78 -8.06 13.17 0.41
C ARG A 78 -7.64 11.71 0.30
N PHE A 79 -7.75 11.23 -0.93
CA PHE A 79 -7.14 10.00 -1.38
C PHE A 79 -5.96 10.38 -2.26
N ALA A 80 -4.79 9.87 -1.99
CA ALA A 80 -3.60 10.16 -2.77
C ALA A 80 -3.02 8.86 -3.30
N GLY A 81 -2.63 8.87 -4.57
CA GLY A 81 -2.03 7.72 -5.21
C GLY A 81 -0.70 8.07 -5.85
N VAL A 82 0.21 7.12 -5.87
CA VAL A 82 1.50 7.23 -6.53
C VAL A 82 1.82 5.89 -7.19
N GLY A 83 2.30 5.93 -8.42
CA GLY A 83 2.69 4.75 -9.17
C GLY A 83 4.18 4.72 -9.46
N ALA A 84 4.68 3.54 -9.81
CA ALA A 84 6.09 3.36 -10.14
C ALA A 84 6.47 3.92 -11.51
N TYR A 85 5.50 4.07 -12.40
CA TYR A 85 5.79 4.50 -13.78
C TYR A 85 5.66 6.00 -14.00
N PRO A 86 4.52 6.63 -13.65
CA PRO A 86 4.44 8.08 -13.75
C PRO A 86 5.12 8.72 -12.57
N SER A 87 5.39 10.00 -12.68
CA SER A 87 6.06 10.75 -11.62
C SER A 87 5.04 11.49 -10.77
N GLY A 88 5.20 11.36 -9.46
CA GLY A 88 4.50 12.16 -8.47
C GLY A 88 3.18 11.61 -7.99
N TRP A 89 2.64 12.30 -7.01
CA TRP A 89 1.38 11.98 -6.39
C TRP A 89 0.21 12.58 -7.14
N SER A 90 -0.91 11.88 -7.14
CA SER A 90 -2.19 12.37 -7.67
C SER A 90 -3.24 12.22 -6.58
N SER A 91 -3.98 13.28 -6.32
CA SER A 91 -4.93 13.34 -5.20
C SER A 91 -6.36 13.57 -5.67
N LEU A 92 -7.29 12.98 -4.93
CA LEU A 92 -8.72 13.24 -5.04
C LEU A 92 -9.24 13.68 -3.68
N ARG A 93 -10.02 14.74 -3.65
CA ARG A 93 -10.59 15.24 -2.42
C ARG A 93 -11.68 14.29 -1.92
N ARG A 94 -11.69 14.04 -0.62
CA ARG A 94 -12.78 13.33 0.02
C ARG A 94 -13.98 14.27 0.18
N LYS A 95 -15.17 13.70 0.05
CA LYS A 95 -16.40 14.41 0.37
C LYS A 95 -16.63 14.39 1.87
N ALA A 96 -17.30 15.41 2.40
CA ALA A 96 -17.43 15.59 3.85
C ALA A 96 -18.06 14.39 4.57
N SER A 97 -19.03 13.74 3.96
CA SER A 97 -19.74 12.60 4.56
C SER A 97 -19.32 11.26 4.00
N GLU A 98 -18.26 11.25 3.22
CA GLU A 98 -17.81 10.02 2.54
C GLU A 98 -17.09 9.08 3.50
N GLU A 99 -17.60 7.87 3.63
CA GLU A 99 -17.02 6.84 4.48
C GLU A 99 -16.34 5.76 3.63
N ILE A 100 -15.23 5.22 4.15
CA ILE A 100 -14.52 4.15 3.49
C ILE A 100 -15.18 2.82 3.83
N VAL A 101 -15.61 2.09 2.80
CA VAL A 101 -16.17 0.75 2.95
C VAL A 101 -15.07 -0.30 2.84
N SER A 102 -14.20 -0.18 1.84
CA SER A 102 -13.07 -1.07 1.67
C SER A 102 -11.99 -0.40 0.84
N ALA A 103 -10.78 -0.91 0.95
CA ALA A 103 -9.65 -0.46 0.14
C ALA A 103 -8.64 -1.58 -0.01
N GLU A 104 -8.00 -1.64 -1.16
CA GLU A 104 -6.93 -2.59 -1.41
C GLU A 104 -6.02 -2.10 -2.53
N ALA A 105 -4.82 -2.64 -2.57
CA ALA A 105 -3.88 -2.38 -3.65
C ALA A 105 -3.27 -3.70 -4.11
N ILE A 106 -3.23 -3.92 -5.41
CA ILE A 106 -2.72 -5.14 -6.03
C ILE A 106 -1.88 -4.75 -7.23
N ASP A 107 -0.62 -5.16 -7.23
CA ASP A 107 0.34 -4.91 -8.28
C ASP A 107 0.46 -3.41 -8.63
N TYR A 108 -0.16 -2.95 -9.70
CA TYR A 108 -0.13 -1.55 -10.11
C TYR A 108 -1.50 -0.85 -10.02
N SER A 109 -2.47 -1.48 -9.41
CA SER A 109 -3.83 -0.95 -9.28
C SER A 109 -4.24 -0.83 -7.82
N ALA A 110 -5.04 0.18 -7.52
CA ALA A 110 -5.63 0.35 -6.21
C ALA A 110 -7.12 0.61 -6.33
N LEU A 111 -7.87 0.14 -5.34
CA LEU A 111 -9.32 0.27 -5.29
C LEU A 111 -9.71 0.83 -3.95
N ILE A 112 -10.58 1.83 -3.97
CA ILE A 112 -11.24 2.35 -2.77
C ILE A 112 -12.73 2.37 -3.03
N VAL A 113 -13.49 1.71 -2.17
CA VAL A 113 -14.94 1.77 -2.19
C VAL A 113 -15.38 2.62 -1.03
N THR A 114 -16.12 3.68 -1.34
CA THR A 114 -16.68 4.55 -0.32
C THR A 114 -18.20 4.41 -0.29
N SER A 115 -18.83 5.09 0.63
CA SER A 115 -20.29 5.16 0.69
C SER A 115 -20.91 5.74 -0.59
N ASP A 116 -20.19 6.60 -1.30
CA ASP A 116 -20.71 7.37 -2.43
C ASP A 116 -20.22 6.87 -3.79
N ARG A 117 -19.04 6.29 -3.86
CA ARG A 117 -18.39 5.99 -5.14
C ARG A 117 -17.39 4.86 -5.04
N ILE A 118 -17.07 4.34 -6.20
CA ILE A 118 -15.99 3.38 -6.39
C ILE A 118 -14.85 4.13 -7.06
N LEU A 119 -13.67 4.07 -6.47
CA LEU A 119 -12.48 4.77 -6.95
C LEU A 119 -11.41 3.77 -7.33
N THR A 120 -10.78 3.97 -8.46
CA THR A 120 -9.61 3.19 -8.86
C THR A 120 -8.46 4.14 -9.18
N PHE A 121 -7.27 3.74 -8.78
CA PHE A 121 -6.04 4.43 -9.14
C PHE A 121 -5.18 3.48 -9.96
N ASN A 122 -4.77 3.93 -11.13
CA ASN A 122 -3.91 3.15 -12.00
C ASN A 122 -2.48 3.65 -11.87
N GLY A 123 -1.59 2.82 -11.32
CA GLY A 123 -0.20 3.17 -11.12
C GLY A 123 0.61 3.28 -12.40
N LYS A 124 0.10 2.79 -13.52
CA LYS A 124 0.77 2.96 -14.82
C LYS A 124 0.49 4.31 -15.46
N THR A 125 -0.72 4.81 -15.29
CA THR A 125 -1.14 6.09 -15.88
C THR A 125 -1.09 7.24 -14.91
N GLY A 126 -1.08 6.94 -13.59
CA GLY A 126 -1.15 7.95 -12.56
C GLY A 126 -2.51 8.63 -12.44
N ALA A 127 -3.55 8.00 -12.95
CA ALA A 127 -4.87 8.60 -13.02
C ALA A 127 -5.88 7.89 -12.10
N TRP A 128 -6.76 8.68 -11.53
CA TRP A 128 -7.93 8.22 -10.80
C TRP A 128 -9.12 8.11 -11.73
N SER A 129 -9.93 7.09 -11.49
CA SER A 129 -11.25 6.93 -12.14
C SER A 129 -12.30 6.74 -11.06
N GLU A 130 -13.50 7.21 -11.32
CA GLU A 130 -14.57 7.06 -10.35
C GLU A 130 -15.89 6.65 -10.99
N LYS A 131 -16.69 5.92 -10.22
CA LYS A 131 -18.06 5.55 -10.57
C LYS A 131 -18.93 5.78 -9.35
N ARG A 132 -20.03 6.51 -9.53
CA ARG A 132 -21.01 6.73 -8.45
C ARG A 132 -21.72 5.42 -8.13
N ARG A 133 -22.01 5.25 -6.86
CA ARG A 133 -22.81 4.14 -6.37
C ARG A 133 -24.27 4.50 -6.31
#